data_d255f30f18da2c2da37df07a641c7f96
#
_entry.id   d255f30f18da2c2da37df07a641c7f96
#
_cell.length_a   1.000
_cell.length_b   1.000
_cell.length_c   1.000
_cell.angle_alpha   90.00
_cell.angle_beta   90.00
_cell.angle_gamma   90.00
#
_symmetry.space_group_name_H-M   'P 1'
#
loop_
_entity.id
_entity.type
_entity.pdbx_description
1 polymer ?
#
loop_
_entity_poly.entity_id
_entity_poly.type
_entity_poly.pdbx_seq_one_letter_code
_entity_poly.pdbx_strand_id
1 'polypeptide(L)'
;MTLMRFDPFRELDRLTERSISQAARTMPMEALRRGDEFAVYLDLPGVNPDDVDVTVENNVVTIRARRMPQREEGDEVIADERTYGDFTRQLFLGDNLDPNGLTADLANGVLILRIPVSEASKPRRVALASSEHDRDSTERNDAPAERNEAKASAASSSQ
;
A
#
# COMPACT_ATOMS: atom_id res chain seq x y z
N MET A 1 54.56 -23.02 18.30
CA MET A 1 53.94 -22.64 17.02
C MET A 1 52.58 -23.36 16.92
N THR A 2 51.51 -22.62 17.26
CA THR A 2 50.13 -23.19 17.23
C THR A 2 49.58 -22.98 15.82
N LEU A 3 49.48 -24.05 15.05
CA LEU A 3 48.84 -24.02 13.75
C LEU A 3 47.34 -23.80 13.98
N MET A 4 46.86 -22.58 13.64
CA MET A 4 45.41 -22.33 13.48
C MET A 4 44.89 -23.25 12.37
N ARG A 5 44.19 -24.28 12.76
CA ARG A 5 43.41 -25.12 11.83
C ARG A 5 42.22 -24.26 11.35
N PHE A 6 42.33 -23.73 10.15
CA PHE A 6 41.21 -23.16 9.43
C PHE A 6 40.26 -24.29 9.04
N ASP A 7 39.11 -24.35 9.69
CA ASP A 7 38.07 -25.32 9.39
C ASP A 7 36.96 -24.61 8.61
N PRO A 8 36.93 -24.76 7.27
CA PRO A 8 35.97 -24.06 6.42
C PRO A 8 34.52 -24.50 6.66
N PHE A 9 34.31 -25.69 7.23
CA PHE A 9 32.95 -26.19 7.52
C PHE A 9 32.35 -25.51 8.75
N ARG A 10 33.15 -25.16 9.74
CA ARG A 10 32.69 -24.37 10.90
C ARG A 10 32.29 -22.94 10.56
N GLU A 11 32.95 -22.36 9.58
CA GLU A 11 32.59 -21.02 9.09
C GLU A 11 31.24 -21.08 8.31
N LEU A 12 31.05 -22.12 7.51
CA LEU A 12 29.80 -22.36 6.78
C LEU A 12 28.62 -22.62 7.72
N ASP A 13 28.82 -23.43 8.76
CA ASP A 13 27.82 -23.70 9.79
C ASP A 13 27.38 -22.42 10.51
N ARG A 14 28.34 -21.56 10.88
CA ARG A 14 28.04 -20.25 11.50
C ARG A 14 27.25 -19.31 10.59
N LEU A 15 27.54 -19.30 9.29
CA LEU A 15 26.80 -18.49 8.31
C LEU A 15 25.39 -19.02 8.12
N THR A 16 25.23 -20.34 8.09
CA THR A 16 23.93 -21.01 7.98
C THR A 16 23.09 -20.78 9.23
N GLU A 17 23.65 -20.93 10.43
CA GLU A 17 22.96 -20.65 11.69
C GLU A 17 22.53 -19.18 11.81
N ARG A 18 23.37 -18.22 11.41
CA ARG A 18 23.03 -16.80 11.39
C ARG A 18 21.87 -16.50 10.41
N SER A 19 21.93 -17.08 9.23
CA SER A 19 20.87 -16.89 8.22
C SER A 19 19.53 -17.49 8.67
N ILE A 20 19.54 -18.67 9.27
CA ILE A 20 18.35 -19.33 9.81
C ILE A 20 17.79 -18.55 11.00
N SER A 21 18.65 -18.11 11.93
CA SER A 21 18.21 -17.35 13.11
C SER A 21 17.66 -15.98 12.75
N GLN A 22 18.17 -15.34 11.69
CA GLN A 22 17.68 -14.06 11.20
C GLN A 22 16.36 -14.24 10.45
N ALA A 23 16.21 -15.29 9.65
CA ALA A 23 14.96 -15.65 8.99
C ALA A 23 13.85 -16.00 10.02
N ALA A 24 14.20 -16.67 11.10
CA ALA A 24 13.28 -17.04 12.17
C ALA A 24 12.75 -15.84 13.00
N ARG A 25 13.43 -14.68 12.94
CA ARG A 25 13.01 -13.42 13.58
C ARG A 25 12.27 -12.48 12.63
N THR A 26 11.91 -12.94 11.45
CA THR A 26 11.08 -12.16 10.53
C THR A 26 9.62 -12.27 10.94
N MET A 27 8.87 -11.20 10.72
CA MET A 27 7.41 -11.20 10.76
C MET A 27 6.93 -11.51 9.34
N PRO A 28 6.41 -12.73 9.04
CA PRO A 28 5.78 -12.99 7.76
C PRO A 28 4.71 -11.95 7.47
N MET A 29 4.58 -11.54 6.22
CA MET A 29 3.73 -10.42 5.86
C MET A 29 2.99 -10.71 4.55
N GLU A 30 1.72 -10.32 4.52
CA GLU A 30 0.92 -10.18 3.32
C GLU A 30 0.45 -8.73 3.20
N ALA A 31 0.53 -8.15 2.01
CA ALA A 31 0.02 -6.81 1.73
C ALA A 31 -0.99 -6.85 0.58
N LEU A 32 -2.18 -6.28 0.81
CA LEU A 32 -3.29 -6.28 -0.12
C LEU A 32 -3.78 -4.85 -0.35
N ARG A 33 -4.23 -4.56 -1.58
CA ARG A 33 -4.99 -3.35 -1.87
C ARG A 33 -6.47 -3.68 -1.93
N ARG A 34 -7.29 -2.93 -1.16
CA ARG A 34 -8.75 -3.01 -1.15
C ARG A 34 -9.35 -1.64 -1.45
N GLY A 35 -9.66 -1.39 -2.74
CA GLY A 35 -10.16 -0.08 -3.16
C GLY A 35 -9.18 1.04 -2.83
N ASP A 36 -9.58 1.94 -1.94
CA ASP A 36 -8.79 3.09 -1.50
C ASP A 36 -8.03 2.85 -0.18
N GLU A 37 -7.76 1.59 0.16
CA GLU A 37 -7.04 1.19 1.36
C GLU A 37 -6.02 0.11 1.05
N PHE A 38 -4.88 0.16 1.73
CA PHE A 38 -3.91 -0.94 1.81
C PHE A 38 -4.05 -1.63 3.16
N ALA A 39 -4.19 -2.94 3.14
CA ALA A 39 -4.20 -3.79 4.32
C ALA A 39 -2.91 -4.61 4.37
N VAL A 40 -2.20 -4.56 5.49
CA VAL A 40 -0.98 -5.31 5.73
C VAL A 40 -1.21 -6.22 6.93
N TYR A 41 -0.98 -7.50 6.74
CA TYR A 41 -1.10 -8.55 7.75
C TYR A 41 0.30 -9.01 8.13
N LEU A 42 0.61 -9.02 9.44
CA LEU A 42 1.89 -9.50 9.96
C LEU A 42 1.64 -10.58 11.01
N ASP A 43 2.30 -11.72 10.85
CA ASP A 43 2.17 -12.85 11.77
C ASP A 43 2.98 -12.63 13.04
N LEU A 44 2.27 -12.49 14.16
CA LEU A 44 2.80 -12.29 15.50
C LEU A 44 2.17 -13.26 16.53
N PRO A 45 2.19 -14.58 16.27
CA PRO A 45 1.56 -15.54 17.17
C PRO A 45 2.22 -15.54 18.54
N GLY A 46 1.40 -15.48 19.60
CA GLY A 46 1.86 -15.51 20.99
C GLY A 46 2.56 -14.23 21.46
N VAL A 47 2.32 -13.10 20.79
CA VAL A 47 2.68 -11.75 21.24
C VAL A 47 1.45 -11.11 21.88
N ASN A 48 1.63 -10.46 23.04
CA ASN A 48 0.56 -9.69 23.68
C ASN A 48 0.43 -8.31 23.01
N PRO A 49 -0.76 -7.71 23.00
CA PRO A 49 -0.95 -6.36 22.46
C PRO A 49 -0.03 -5.32 23.09
N ASP A 50 0.22 -5.41 24.41
CA ASP A 50 1.10 -4.49 25.15
C ASP A 50 2.59 -4.62 24.77
N ASP A 51 2.95 -5.72 24.13
CA ASP A 51 4.30 -6.01 23.64
C ASP A 51 4.49 -5.62 22.16
N VAL A 52 3.52 -4.91 21.55
CA VAL A 52 3.59 -4.42 20.16
C VAL A 52 3.61 -2.90 20.14
N ASP A 53 4.61 -2.36 19.46
CA ASP A 53 4.75 -0.92 19.20
C ASP A 53 4.75 -0.66 17.69
N VAL A 54 3.92 0.28 17.25
CA VAL A 54 3.82 0.71 15.85
C VAL A 54 4.04 2.21 15.78
N THR A 55 5.13 2.63 15.15
CA THR A 55 5.47 4.04 14.97
C THR A 55 5.53 4.40 13.49
N VAL A 56 5.12 5.62 13.17
CA VAL A 56 5.16 6.16 11.80
C VAL A 56 5.99 7.43 11.81
N GLU A 57 7.05 7.44 11.00
CA GLU A 57 7.93 8.58 10.86
C GLU A 57 8.44 8.68 9.41
N ASN A 58 8.30 9.86 8.81
CA ASN A 58 8.78 10.13 7.44
C ASN A 58 8.37 9.05 6.40
N ASN A 59 7.10 8.66 6.39
CA ASN A 59 6.55 7.59 5.53
C ASN A 59 7.15 6.20 5.79
N VAL A 60 7.79 5.99 6.93
CA VAL A 60 8.28 4.68 7.37
C VAL A 60 7.45 4.23 8.56
N VAL A 61 6.79 3.09 8.43
CA VAL A 61 6.13 2.41 9.55
C VAL A 61 7.12 1.44 10.15
N THR A 62 7.46 1.64 11.42
CA THR A 62 8.31 0.72 12.18
C THR A 62 7.44 -0.06 13.15
N ILE A 63 7.46 -1.38 13.01
CA ILE A 63 6.75 -2.32 13.89
C ILE A 63 7.81 -3.00 14.75
N ARG A 64 7.63 -2.92 16.06
CA ARG A 64 8.41 -3.67 17.06
C ARG A 64 7.47 -4.55 17.85
N ALA A 65 7.88 -5.78 18.06
CA ALA A 65 7.11 -6.72 18.85
C ALA A 65 8.05 -7.56 19.72
N ARG A 66 7.59 -7.95 20.89
CA ARG A 66 8.36 -8.81 21.78
C ARG A 66 7.57 -10.04 22.15
N ARG A 67 8.18 -11.22 21.97
CA ARG A 67 7.61 -12.49 22.37
C ARG A 67 8.42 -13.08 23.50
N MET A 68 7.79 -13.28 24.63
CA MET A 68 8.39 -13.91 25.81
C MET A 68 7.95 -15.37 25.93
N PRO A 69 8.83 -16.27 26.40
CA PRO A 69 8.40 -17.62 26.76
C PRO A 69 7.42 -17.55 27.93
N GLN A 70 6.33 -18.29 27.81
CA GLN A 70 5.37 -18.49 28.92
C GLN A 70 5.79 -19.77 29.63
N ARG A 71 6.56 -19.63 30.69
CA ARG A 71 7.03 -20.75 31.54
C ARG A 71 6.69 -20.46 32.97
N GLU A 72 6.34 -21.52 33.70
CA GLU A 72 6.07 -21.48 35.12
C GLU A 72 7.27 -22.02 35.91
N GLU A 73 7.29 -21.75 37.22
CA GLU A 73 8.33 -22.28 38.11
C GLU A 73 8.23 -23.80 38.20
N GLY A 74 9.31 -24.51 37.86
CA GLY A 74 9.37 -25.96 37.84
C GLY A 74 9.18 -26.59 36.47
N ASP A 75 8.94 -25.85 35.43
CA ASP A 75 8.87 -26.35 34.05
C ASP A 75 10.20 -26.91 33.58
N GLU A 76 10.21 -28.14 33.10
CA GLU A 76 11.32 -28.80 32.42
C GLU A 76 11.10 -28.69 30.91
N VAL A 77 11.99 -27.98 30.20
CA VAL A 77 11.91 -27.82 28.75
C VAL A 77 12.42 -29.07 28.05
N ILE A 78 11.52 -29.84 27.46
CA ILE A 78 11.84 -31.04 26.72
C ILE A 78 12.19 -30.76 25.26
N ALA A 79 11.49 -29.79 24.64
CA ALA A 79 11.78 -29.28 23.30
C ALA A 79 11.37 -27.82 23.18
N ASP A 80 12.16 -27.02 22.51
CA ASP A 80 11.87 -25.60 22.26
C ASP A 80 12.29 -25.21 20.84
N GLU A 81 11.29 -25.14 19.94
CA GLU A 81 11.46 -24.74 18.54
C GLU A 81 10.86 -23.34 18.27
N ARG A 82 10.31 -22.69 19.32
CA ARG A 82 9.71 -21.36 19.18
C ARG A 82 10.76 -20.28 19.24
N THR A 83 10.63 -19.28 18.38
CA THR A 83 11.50 -18.10 18.40
C THR A 83 10.96 -17.06 19.38
N TYR A 84 11.78 -16.63 20.33
CA TYR A 84 11.49 -15.59 21.32
C TYR A 84 12.39 -14.37 21.15
N GLY A 85 12.06 -13.30 21.86
CA GLY A 85 12.79 -12.05 21.87
C GLY A 85 12.15 -10.97 21.01
N ASP A 86 12.97 -10.07 20.53
CA ASP A 86 12.53 -8.87 19.83
C ASP A 86 12.44 -9.12 18.33
N PHE A 87 11.33 -8.67 17.73
CA PHE A 87 11.05 -8.68 16.32
C PHE A 87 10.93 -7.22 15.85
N THR A 88 11.50 -6.90 14.71
CA THR A 88 11.40 -5.56 14.14
C THR A 88 11.17 -5.66 12.64
N ARG A 89 10.23 -4.86 12.13
CA ARG A 89 9.99 -4.71 10.69
C ARG A 89 9.74 -3.26 10.34
N GLN A 90 10.24 -2.85 9.18
CA GLN A 90 9.97 -1.54 8.60
C GLN A 90 9.24 -1.68 7.27
N LEU A 91 8.24 -0.83 7.08
CA LEU A 91 7.47 -0.72 5.85
C LEU A 91 7.63 0.70 5.32
N PHE A 92 8.00 0.82 4.06
CA PHE A 92 8.12 2.10 3.39
C PHE A 92 6.80 2.38 2.67
N LEU A 93 6.14 3.46 3.05
CA LEU A 93 4.88 3.88 2.45
C LEU A 93 5.17 4.72 1.20
N GLY A 94 4.44 4.42 0.13
CA GLY A 94 4.46 5.26 -1.07
C GLY A 94 3.78 6.61 -0.81
N ASP A 95 4.14 7.62 -1.59
CA ASP A 95 3.62 9.00 -1.46
C ASP A 95 2.10 9.11 -1.70
N ASN A 96 1.51 8.05 -2.25
CA ASN A 96 0.07 7.94 -2.47
C ASN A 96 -0.71 7.42 -1.25
N LEU A 97 -0.05 7.10 -0.15
CA LEU A 97 -0.66 6.64 1.08
C LEU A 97 -0.70 7.77 2.12
N ASP A 98 -1.71 7.74 2.99
CA ASP A 98 -1.83 8.67 4.12
C ASP A 98 -1.33 8.00 5.41
N PRO A 99 -0.12 8.33 5.89
CA PRO A 99 0.41 7.76 7.11
C PRO A 99 -0.36 8.20 8.37
N ASN A 100 -1.05 9.35 8.32
CA ASN A 100 -1.82 9.85 9.48
C ASN A 100 -3.14 9.10 9.66
N GLY A 101 -3.66 8.50 8.59
CA GLY A 101 -4.86 7.67 8.64
C GLY A 101 -4.58 6.20 8.96
N LEU A 102 -3.31 5.82 9.24
CA LEU A 102 -2.95 4.45 9.57
C LEU A 102 -3.64 4.01 10.86
N THR A 103 -4.24 2.82 10.81
CA THR A 103 -4.79 2.14 11.99
C THR A 103 -4.14 0.77 12.14
N ALA A 104 -4.00 0.31 13.39
CA ALA A 104 -3.41 -0.97 13.73
C ALA A 104 -4.33 -1.75 14.67
N ASP A 105 -4.48 -3.05 14.43
CA ASP A 105 -5.26 -3.96 15.26
C ASP A 105 -4.54 -5.31 15.36
N LEU A 106 -4.48 -5.90 16.56
CA LEU A 106 -3.89 -7.22 16.80
C LEU A 106 -4.99 -8.21 17.16
N ALA A 107 -5.29 -9.11 16.26
CA ALA A 107 -6.31 -10.13 16.44
C ALA A 107 -5.78 -11.52 16.10
N ASN A 108 -6.01 -12.50 16.96
CA ASN A 108 -5.62 -13.91 16.77
C ASN A 108 -4.13 -14.13 16.41
N GLY A 109 -3.25 -13.26 16.94
CA GLY A 109 -1.82 -13.33 16.65
C GLY A 109 -1.41 -12.76 15.28
N VAL A 110 -2.30 -12.00 14.64
CA VAL A 110 -2.02 -11.28 13.39
C VAL A 110 -2.19 -9.79 13.64
N LEU A 111 -1.14 -9.01 13.39
CA LEU A 111 -1.20 -7.55 13.39
C LEU A 111 -1.70 -7.09 12.01
N ILE A 112 -2.80 -6.36 12.02
CA ILE A 112 -3.44 -5.84 10.82
C ILE A 112 -3.24 -4.33 10.79
N LEU A 113 -2.51 -3.85 9.79
CA LEU A 113 -2.37 -2.42 9.52
C LEU A 113 -3.28 -2.04 8.36
N ARG A 114 -4.06 -0.95 8.51
CA ARG A 114 -4.85 -0.37 7.44
C ARG A 114 -4.35 1.02 7.15
N ILE A 115 -4.03 1.30 5.91
CA ILE A 115 -3.41 2.53 5.46
C ILE A 115 -4.24 3.08 4.30
N PRO A 116 -4.97 4.19 4.47
CA PRO A 116 -5.78 4.76 3.40
C PRO A 116 -4.92 5.38 2.30
N VAL A 117 -5.46 5.42 1.09
CA VAL A 117 -4.89 6.21 -0.01
C VAL A 117 -5.13 7.68 0.28
N SER A 118 -4.08 8.49 0.14
CA SER A 118 -4.14 9.94 0.32
C SER A 118 -5.20 10.56 -0.60
N GLU A 119 -6.02 11.46 -0.08
CA GLU A 119 -7.04 12.18 -0.84
C GLU A 119 -6.43 12.94 -2.05
N ALA A 120 -5.21 13.46 -1.90
CA ALA A 120 -4.49 14.13 -2.97
C ALA A 120 -4.13 13.19 -4.13
N SER A 121 -4.07 11.89 -3.88
CA SER A 121 -3.72 10.85 -4.86
C SER A 121 -4.93 10.19 -5.50
N LYS A 122 -6.16 10.52 -5.07
CA LYS A 122 -7.38 9.99 -5.66
C LYS A 122 -7.67 10.63 -7.01
N PRO A 123 -8.20 9.89 -8.00
CA PRO A 123 -8.63 10.46 -9.26
C PRO A 123 -9.73 11.52 -9.05
N ARG A 124 -9.48 12.76 -9.48
CA ARG A 124 -10.49 13.82 -9.45
C ARG A 124 -10.97 14.14 -10.87
N ARG A 125 -12.27 14.34 -11.02
CA ARG A 125 -12.83 14.82 -12.29
C ARG A 125 -12.53 16.32 -12.39
N VAL A 126 -11.83 16.71 -13.44
CA VAL A 126 -11.62 18.14 -13.76
C VAL A 126 -12.77 18.57 -14.66
N ALA A 127 -13.52 19.58 -14.24
CA ALA A 127 -14.51 20.22 -15.10
C ALA A 127 -13.78 21.08 -16.13
N LEU A 128 -14.13 20.90 -17.40
CA LEU A 128 -13.66 21.77 -18.45
C LEU A 128 -14.43 23.10 -18.36
N ALA A 129 -13.73 24.20 -18.20
CA ALA A 129 -14.32 25.50 -18.38
C ALA A 129 -14.56 25.67 -19.89
N SER A 130 -15.84 25.76 -20.31
CA SER A 130 -16.19 26.18 -21.65
C SER A 130 -15.88 27.67 -21.74
N SER A 131 -14.82 28.05 -22.42
CA SER A 131 -14.64 29.40 -22.86
C SER A 131 -15.70 29.67 -23.95
N GLU A 132 -16.78 30.34 -23.58
CA GLU A 132 -17.64 31.01 -24.56
C GLU A 132 -16.78 32.05 -25.26
N HIS A 133 -16.34 31.69 -26.46
CA HIS A 133 -15.76 32.65 -27.37
C HIS A 133 -16.93 33.48 -27.91
N ASP A 134 -17.12 34.62 -27.28
CA ASP A 134 -18.00 35.69 -27.72
C ASP A 134 -17.57 36.09 -29.15
N ARG A 135 -18.32 35.57 -30.13
CA ARG A 135 -18.19 36.05 -31.50
C ARG A 135 -19.04 37.28 -31.56
N ASP A 136 -18.43 38.40 -31.20
CA ASP A 136 -18.95 39.73 -31.46
C ASP A 136 -19.18 39.92 -32.96
N SER A 137 -20.42 40.20 -33.23
CA SER A 137 -21.03 40.55 -34.51
C SER A 137 -20.37 41.74 -35.14
N THR A 138 -19.88 41.58 -36.35
CA THR A 138 -19.68 42.73 -37.21
C THR A 138 -20.82 42.77 -38.23
N GLU A 139 -21.78 43.64 -37.93
CA GLU A 139 -22.74 44.17 -38.90
C GLU A 139 -21.99 44.72 -40.11
N ARG A 140 -22.39 44.30 -41.28
CA ARG A 140 -22.33 45.14 -42.48
C ARG A 140 -23.62 45.00 -43.27
N ASN A 141 -24.37 46.08 -43.20
CA ASN A 141 -25.38 46.50 -44.14
C ASN A 141 -24.90 46.33 -45.57
N ASP A 142 -25.73 45.81 -46.42
CA ASP A 142 -26.21 46.46 -47.65
C ASP A 142 -27.31 45.60 -48.29
N ALA A 143 -28.47 46.23 -48.51
CA ALA A 143 -29.59 45.78 -49.33
C ALA A 143 -29.39 46.40 -50.76
N PRO A 144 -30.34 46.25 -51.72
CA PRO A 144 -31.06 45.04 -52.23
C PRO A 144 -30.99 45.01 -53.77
N ALA A 145 -31.38 43.88 -54.39
CA ALA A 145 -32.03 43.91 -55.76
C ALA A 145 -32.51 42.48 -56.12
N GLU A 146 -33.80 42.39 -56.17
CA GLU A 146 -34.75 42.10 -57.25
C GLU A 146 -34.59 40.85 -58.10
N ARG A 147 -35.69 40.13 -58.12
CA ARG A 147 -36.36 39.41 -59.23
C ARG A 147 -35.70 38.18 -59.86
N ASN A 148 -36.31 37.07 -59.89
CA ASN A 148 -37.42 36.64 -60.74
C ASN A 148 -37.69 35.13 -60.53
N GLU A 149 -38.92 34.80 -60.33
CA GLU A 149 -39.79 33.82 -61.03
C GLU A 149 -39.12 32.61 -61.70
N ALA A 150 -39.46 31.42 -61.40
CA ALA A 150 -40.57 30.69 -61.94
C ALA A 150 -40.40 29.17 -61.79
N LYS A 151 -41.46 28.58 -61.36
CA LYS A 151 -42.09 27.42 -61.92
C LYS A 151 -41.50 26.02 -61.71
N ALA A 152 -42.27 25.33 -61.02
CA ALA A 152 -43.07 24.14 -61.38
C ALA A 152 -42.32 22.81 -61.25
N SER A 153 -42.87 22.02 -60.53
CA SER A 153 -43.88 20.99 -60.63
C SER A 153 -43.25 19.60 -60.41
N ALA A 154 -43.78 19.02 -59.48
CA ALA A 154 -44.55 17.78 -59.54
C ALA A 154 -43.81 16.43 -59.43
N ALA A 155 -44.26 15.78 -58.48
CA ALA A 155 -44.77 14.41 -58.54
C ALA A 155 -43.75 13.29 -58.30
N SER A 156 -43.99 12.60 -57.27
CA SER A 156 -44.79 11.41 -57.13
C SER A 156 -43.95 10.18 -56.95
N SER A 157 -44.22 9.56 -55.85
CA SER A 157 -44.62 8.16 -55.65
C SER A 157 -43.54 7.07 -55.57
N SER A 158 -43.64 6.44 -54.44
CA SER A 158 -43.74 4.94 -54.29
C SER A 158 -42.52 4.09 -54.58
N GLN A 159 -41.96 3.49 -53.72
CA GLN A 159 -42.31 2.20 -53.06
C GLN A 159 -41.40 1.97 -51.88
#